data_aca68d6fccfa2d3158249adef02ed270
#
_entry.id   aca68d6fccfa2d3158249adef02ed270
#
_cell.length_a   1.000
_cell.length_b   1.000
_cell.length_c   1.000
_cell.angle_alpha   90.00
_cell.angle_beta   90.00
_cell.angle_gamma   90.00
#
_symmetry.space_group_name_H-M   'P 1'
#
loop_
_entity.id
_entity.type
_entity.pdbx_description
1 polymer ?
#
loop_
_entity_poly.entity_id
_entity_poly.type
_entity_poly.pdbx_seq_one_letter_code
_entity_poly.pdbx_strand_id
1 'polypeptide(L)'
;MDFLKALPNSHQNRKNFVGNFRSEAQMILGILHRGDPQFDAKAALDDLHVRLSGLLVREVLLGILKTANKKSCAEMGYMFFEWSGKQENYMHTANSYHLMMKIFSEAGEFKAMWALVDEMIEKGYPTTARTFNILICTCGDAGLARKVVQRFIKTKTFNYRPFKHSFNAILHTLLAVNNYKLIEWVYQQMLVEGYSPDILTYNVLLCTKYRLGKLYQFHRLLDEMGRNGFSPDFHTFNLFLHILGKGDKPLAALNLLNHMKEVGCDPSALHFTTLIDGLSRAGNLDACKYFFDEMIKQGCFPDVVCYTVMITGYVVAGNFDEAEELFAEMISKGQVPNAFTYNSMIRGLCMTGKFEDACLMLKEMESRGCNPNFHVYSTLVSCLRNVGKLSEAHRVIRQMVDKGRYIHLVSKIKRCRRR
;
A
#
# COMPACT_ATOMS: atom_id res chain seq x y z
N MET A 1 -24.20 47.37 7.52
CA MET A 1 -22.97 46.76 7.97
C MET A 1 -23.16 46.12 9.31
N ASP A 2 -23.81 44.93 9.40
CA ASP A 2 -23.88 44.13 10.65
C ASP A 2 -24.56 42.78 10.40
N PHE A 3 -24.04 42.01 9.42
CA PHE A 3 -24.51 40.65 9.16
C PHE A 3 -23.38 39.60 9.18
N LEU A 4 -22.19 39.94 9.70
CA LEU A 4 -20.99 39.07 9.70
C LEU A 4 -20.50 38.68 11.10
N LYS A 5 -21.33 38.78 12.15
CA LYS A 5 -20.93 38.48 13.54
C LYS A 5 -21.72 37.37 14.22
N ALA A 6 -22.23 36.36 13.49
CA ALA A 6 -22.91 35.22 14.12
C ALA A 6 -22.60 33.90 13.39
N LEU A 7 -21.36 33.49 13.32
CA LEU A 7 -20.97 32.11 13.07
C LEU A 7 -20.28 31.56 14.31
N PRO A 8 -20.90 30.63 15.08
CA PRO A 8 -20.25 30.03 16.24
C PRO A 8 -19.13 29.11 15.78
N ASN A 9 -18.03 29.12 16.52
CA ASN A 9 -16.78 28.36 16.40
C ASN A 9 -16.94 26.94 15.79
N SER A 10 -16.74 26.83 14.50
CA SER A 10 -16.86 25.57 13.74
C SER A 10 -15.80 24.51 14.09
N HIS A 11 -14.67 24.91 14.67
CA HIS A 11 -13.58 23.99 15.06
C HIS A 11 -13.83 23.24 16.37
N GLN A 12 -14.46 23.87 17.35
CA GLN A 12 -14.75 23.27 18.67
C GLN A 12 -15.90 22.27 18.56
N ASN A 13 -16.94 22.60 17.79
CA ASN A 13 -18.08 21.71 17.53
C ASN A 13 -17.67 20.48 16.70
N ARG A 14 -16.73 20.60 15.74
CA ARG A 14 -16.21 19.43 15.02
C ARG A 14 -15.41 18.48 15.92
N LYS A 15 -14.61 18.97 16.86
CA LYS A 15 -13.86 18.12 17.81
C LYS A 15 -14.78 17.40 18.77
N ASN A 16 -15.81 18.05 19.29
CA ASN A 16 -16.80 17.44 20.18
C ASN A 16 -17.69 16.42 19.45
N PHE A 17 -18.09 16.71 18.21
CA PHE A 17 -18.87 15.82 17.38
C PHE A 17 -18.12 14.53 17.01
N VAL A 18 -16.83 14.64 16.65
CA VAL A 18 -15.96 13.47 16.38
C VAL A 18 -15.63 12.70 17.65
N GLY A 19 -15.56 13.36 18.80
CA GLY A 19 -15.33 12.73 20.11
C GLY A 19 -16.48 11.80 20.51
N ASN A 20 -17.74 12.23 20.34
CA ASN A 20 -18.93 11.43 20.66
C ASN A 20 -19.03 10.17 19.83
N PHE A 21 -18.81 10.24 18.49
CA PHE A 21 -18.86 9.05 17.62
C PHE A 21 -17.84 7.98 17.97
N ARG A 22 -16.64 8.36 18.40
CA ARG A 22 -15.63 7.39 18.82
C ARG A 22 -16.00 6.69 20.12
N SER A 23 -16.60 7.41 21.06
CA SER A 23 -17.09 6.86 22.32
C SER A 23 -18.26 5.89 22.07
N GLU A 24 -19.23 6.26 21.26
CA GLU A 24 -20.36 5.42 20.87
C GLU A 24 -19.87 4.15 20.12
N ALA A 25 -18.93 4.30 19.18
CA ALA A 25 -18.35 3.16 18.49
C ALA A 25 -17.61 2.21 19.43
N GLN A 26 -16.92 2.72 20.46
CA GLN A 26 -16.26 1.90 21.47
C GLN A 26 -17.26 1.15 22.35
N MET A 27 -18.37 1.77 22.74
CA MET A 27 -19.44 1.10 23.48
C MET A 27 -20.05 -0.05 22.67
N ILE A 28 -20.38 0.18 21.41
CA ILE A 28 -20.90 -0.85 20.51
C ILE A 28 -19.89 -1.99 20.35
N LEU A 29 -18.61 -1.67 20.11
CA LEU A 29 -17.54 -2.67 20.03
C LEU A 29 -17.38 -3.45 21.34
N GLY A 30 -17.54 -2.80 22.48
CA GLY A 30 -17.51 -3.45 23.80
C GLY A 30 -18.63 -4.49 23.96
N ILE A 31 -19.85 -4.20 23.46
CA ILE A 31 -20.97 -5.15 23.44
C ILE A 31 -20.67 -6.32 22.49
N LEU A 32 -20.21 -6.03 21.26
CA LEU A 32 -19.92 -7.05 20.25
C LEU A 32 -18.79 -8.01 20.66
N HIS A 33 -17.85 -7.56 21.50
CA HIS A 33 -16.73 -8.39 21.97
C HIS A 33 -17.05 -9.20 23.24
N ARG A 34 -18.24 -9.08 23.83
CA ARG A 34 -18.68 -9.95 24.91
C ARG A 34 -18.96 -11.34 24.37
N GLY A 35 -18.01 -12.25 24.54
CA GLY A 35 -18.07 -13.63 24.03
C GLY A 35 -18.85 -14.61 24.92
N ASP A 36 -19.82 -14.15 25.70
CA ASP A 36 -20.65 -15.01 26.54
C ASP A 36 -21.75 -15.66 25.67
N PRO A 37 -21.85 -17.00 25.61
CA PRO A 37 -22.87 -17.68 24.79
C PRO A 37 -24.32 -17.35 25.20
N GLN A 38 -24.56 -16.87 26.42
CA GLN A 38 -25.89 -16.49 26.91
C GLN A 38 -26.19 -15.00 26.70
N PHE A 39 -25.25 -14.22 26.20
CA PHE A 39 -25.43 -12.78 26.01
C PHE A 39 -26.08 -12.45 24.67
N ASP A 40 -27.28 -11.89 24.72
CA ASP A 40 -27.96 -11.38 23.50
C ASP A 40 -27.42 -9.99 23.13
N ALA A 41 -26.45 -10.00 22.23
CA ALA A 41 -25.83 -8.77 21.74
C ALA A 41 -26.82 -7.87 20.97
N LYS A 42 -27.85 -8.43 20.33
CA LYS A 42 -28.86 -7.63 19.59
C LYS A 42 -29.74 -6.87 20.55
N ALA A 43 -30.25 -7.52 21.61
CA ALA A 43 -31.03 -6.86 22.67
C ALA A 43 -30.22 -5.76 23.35
N ALA A 44 -28.96 -6.02 23.67
CA ALA A 44 -28.08 -5.01 24.26
C ALA A 44 -27.74 -3.83 23.33
N LEU A 45 -27.76 -4.02 22.03
CA LEU A 45 -27.63 -2.93 21.05
C LEU A 45 -28.91 -2.10 20.93
N ASP A 46 -30.07 -2.73 21.03
CA ASP A 46 -31.37 -2.04 21.03
C ASP A 46 -31.54 -1.16 22.28
N ASP A 47 -31.08 -1.63 23.42
CA ASP A 47 -31.08 -0.87 24.71
C ASP A 47 -30.20 0.37 24.71
N LEU A 48 -29.19 0.45 23.82
CA LEU A 48 -28.31 1.61 23.74
C LEU A 48 -28.98 2.88 23.21
N HIS A 49 -30.11 2.77 22.52
CA HIS A 49 -30.87 3.89 21.93
C HIS A 49 -30.00 4.88 21.13
N VAL A 50 -28.93 4.40 20.48
CA VAL A 50 -27.96 5.21 19.74
C VAL A 50 -28.53 5.53 18.34
N ARG A 51 -28.48 6.80 17.97
CA ARG A 51 -28.86 7.22 16.62
C ARG A 51 -27.77 6.81 15.61
N LEU A 52 -28.05 5.83 14.76
CA LEU A 52 -27.13 5.37 13.75
C LEU A 52 -26.87 6.43 12.67
N SER A 53 -25.62 6.55 12.28
CA SER A 53 -25.17 7.35 11.15
C SER A 53 -24.18 6.55 10.31
N GLY A 54 -24.03 6.91 9.03
CA GLY A 54 -23.05 6.26 8.15
C GLY A 54 -21.62 6.33 8.67
N LEU A 55 -21.27 7.38 9.43
CA LEU A 55 -19.97 7.53 10.06
C LEU A 55 -19.79 6.58 11.25
N LEU A 56 -20.81 6.45 12.11
CA LEU A 56 -20.76 5.54 13.25
C LEU A 56 -20.66 4.09 12.80
N VAL A 57 -21.50 3.67 11.87
CA VAL A 57 -21.45 2.30 11.32
C VAL A 57 -20.08 2.01 10.68
N ARG A 58 -19.53 3.00 9.96
CA ARG A 58 -18.17 2.89 9.40
C ARG A 58 -17.10 2.68 10.48
N GLU A 59 -17.13 3.46 11.57
CA GLU A 59 -16.13 3.35 12.65
C GLU A 59 -16.23 2.00 13.39
N VAL A 60 -17.45 1.50 13.61
CA VAL A 60 -17.68 0.17 14.21
C VAL A 60 -17.13 -0.94 13.29
N LEU A 61 -17.48 -0.94 12.00
CA LEU A 61 -16.98 -1.93 11.04
C LEU A 61 -15.44 -1.88 10.89
N LEU A 62 -14.84 -0.69 10.94
CA LEU A 62 -13.38 -0.53 10.96
C LEU A 62 -12.76 -1.07 12.27
N GLY A 63 -13.45 -0.91 13.40
CA GLY A 63 -13.04 -1.49 14.68
C GLY A 63 -13.03 -3.01 14.64
N ILE A 64 -14.11 -3.61 14.13
CA ILE A 64 -14.23 -5.08 13.94
C ILE A 64 -13.11 -5.59 13.02
N LEU A 65 -12.85 -4.91 11.91
CA LEU A 65 -11.79 -5.30 10.96
C LEU A 65 -10.39 -5.36 11.60
N LYS A 66 -10.14 -4.58 12.65
CA LYS A 66 -8.85 -4.57 13.38
C LYS A 66 -8.71 -5.72 14.39
N THR A 67 -9.77 -6.45 14.69
CA THR A 67 -9.74 -7.55 15.65
C THR A 67 -8.88 -8.71 15.15
N ALA A 68 -8.18 -9.38 16.07
CA ALA A 68 -7.18 -10.40 15.71
C ALA A 68 -7.79 -11.71 15.17
N ASN A 69 -8.97 -12.10 15.68
CA ASN A 69 -9.66 -13.33 15.25
C ASN A 69 -10.58 -13.05 14.08
N LYS A 70 -10.13 -13.39 12.88
CA LYS A 70 -10.84 -13.07 11.63
C LYS A 70 -12.18 -13.79 11.46
N LYS A 71 -12.33 -15.01 11.96
CA LYS A 71 -13.60 -15.75 11.89
C LYS A 71 -14.66 -15.09 12.77
N SER A 72 -14.31 -14.77 14.02
CA SER A 72 -15.20 -14.04 14.91
C SER A 72 -15.54 -12.63 14.37
N CYS A 73 -14.61 -11.98 13.64
CA CYS A 73 -14.89 -10.71 12.96
C CYS A 73 -16.02 -10.81 11.93
N ALA A 74 -16.07 -11.90 11.17
CA ALA A 74 -17.12 -12.11 10.16
C ALA A 74 -18.50 -12.24 10.79
N GLU A 75 -18.60 -13.03 11.85
CA GLU A 75 -19.85 -13.25 12.60
C GLU A 75 -20.35 -11.97 13.27
N MET A 76 -19.48 -11.30 14.02
CA MET A 76 -19.81 -10.02 14.68
C MET A 76 -20.14 -8.92 13.67
N GLY A 77 -19.35 -8.83 12.60
CA GLY A 77 -19.53 -7.84 11.54
C GLY A 77 -20.86 -8.01 10.83
N TYR A 78 -21.22 -9.24 10.50
CA TYR A 78 -22.47 -9.55 9.83
C TYR A 78 -23.69 -9.31 10.74
N MET A 79 -23.60 -9.75 12.01
CA MET A 79 -24.65 -9.48 13.00
C MET A 79 -24.90 -7.98 13.17
N PHE A 80 -23.85 -7.19 13.32
CA PHE A 80 -23.97 -5.74 13.44
C PHE A 80 -24.47 -5.09 12.14
N PHE A 81 -24.02 -5.56 10.99
CA PHE A 81 -24.48 -5.07 9.69
C PHE A 81 -25.98 -5.36 9.50
N GLU A 82 -26.43 -6.59 9.77
CA GLU A 82 -27.84 -6.97 9.69
C GLU A 82 -28.71 -6.16 10.68
N TRP A 83 -28.25 -6.03 11.94
CA TRP A 83 -28.95 -5.26 12.95
C TRP A 83 -29.08 -3.78 12.56
N SER A 84 -27.99 -3.17 12.15
CA SER A 84 -28.00 -1.75 11.76
C SER A 84 -28.87 -1.47 10.53
N GLY A 85 -28.94 -2.40 9.59
CA GLY A 85 -29.79 -2.28 8.40
C GLY A 85 -31.29 -2.41 8.66
N LYS A 86 -31.70 -2.91 9.85
CA LYS A 86 -33.10 -3.02 10.28
C LYS A 86 -33.60 -1.79 11.06
N GLN A 87 -32.68 -0.87 11.41
CA GLN A 87 -33.07 0.34 12.16
C GLN A 87 -33.75 1.35 11.26
N GLU A 88 -34.91 1.88 11.71
CA GLU A 88 -35.80 2.75 10.91
C GLU A 88 -35.15 4.03 10.36
N ASN A 89 -34.14 4.56 11.07
CA ASN A 89 -33.47 5.81 10.73
C ASN A 89 -32.09 5.63 10.03
N TYR A 90 -31.80 4.42 9.55
CA TYR A 90 -30.51 4.16 8.92
C TYR A 90 -30.65 3.29 7.67
N MET A 91 -29.98 3.71 6.60
CA MET A 91 -29.78 2.90 5.40
C MET A 91 -28.29 2.69 5.16
N HIS A 92 -27.90 1.49 4.81
CA HIS A 92 -26.52 1.18 4.44
C HIS A 92 -26.08 2.04 3.26
N THR A 93 -24.80 2.35 3.26
CA THR A 93 -24.14 3.03 2.14
C THR A 93 -23.28 2.03 1.36
N ALA A 94 -22.94 2.34 0.12
CA ALA A 94 -21.96 1.55 -0.65
C ALA A 94 -20.66 1.31 0.14
N ASN A 95 -20.29 2.27 0.99
CA ASN A 95 -19.08 2.16 1.85
C ASN A 95 -19.24 1.12 2.95
N SER A 96 -20.43 0.97 3.54
CA SER A 96 -20.74 -0.06 4.54
C SER A 96 -20.66 -1.45 3.92
N TYR A 97 -21.21 -1.63 2.72
CA TYR A 97 -21.08 -2.87 1.94
C TYR A 97 -19.61 -3.20 1.65
N HIS A 98 -18.81 -2.23 1.19
CA HIS A 98 -17.39 -2.45 0.91
C HIS A 98 -16.59 -2.87 2.15
N LEU A 99 -16.89 -2.28 3.32
CA LEU A 99 -16.23 -2.67 4.56
C LEU A 99 -16.63 -4.09 4.99
N MET A 100 -17.91 -4.43 4.87
CA MET A 100 -18.39 -5.77 5.19
C MET A 100 -17.82 -6.83 4.23
N MET A 101 -17.75 -6.54 2.94
CA MET A 101 -17.06 -7.37 1.94
C MET A 101 -15.60 -7.59 2.33
N LYS A 102 -14.91 -6.55 2.81
CA LYS A 102 -13.52 -6.66 3.26
C LYS A 102 -13.38 -7.54 4.51
N ILE A 103 -14.31 -7.45 5.46
CA ILE A 103 -14.35 -8.32 6.65
C ILE A 103 -14.52 -9.78 6.24
N PHE A 104 -15.49 -10.10 5.37
CA PHE A 104 -15.68 -11.45 4.86
C PHE A 104 -14.47 -11.98 4.09
N SER A 105 -13.85 -11.13 3.30
CA SER A 105 -12.63 -11.43 2.56
C SER A 105 -11.48 -11.85 3.46
N GLU A 106 -11.21 -11.08 4.53
CA GLU A 106 -10.14 -11.37 5.48
C GLU A 106 -10.44 -12.62 6.33
N ALA A 107 -11.72 -12.98 6.49
CA ALA A 107 -12.17 -14.20 7.16
C ALA A 107 -12.18 -15.44 6.25
N GLY A 108 -12.06 -15.27 4.92
CA GLY A 108 -12.17 -16.36 3.94
C GLY A 108 -13.61 -16.75 3.60
N GLU A 109 -14.62 -15.98 4.04
CA GLU A 109 -16.04 -16.24 3.84
C GLU A 109 -16.51 -15.75 2.46
N PHE A 110 -15.97 -16.31 1.39
CA PHE A 110 -16.21 -15.87 0.01
C PHE A 110 -17.67 -16.01 -0.44
N LYS A 111 -18.39 -17.04 0.05
CA LYS A 111 -19.81 -17.23 -0.29
C LYS A 111 -20.67 -16.08 0.27
N ALA A 112 -20.45 -15.71 1.55
CA ALA A 112 -21.15 -14.61 2.19
C ALA A 112 -20.80 -13.28 1.52
N MET A 113 -19.53 -13.08 1.14
CA MET A 113 -19.10 -11.90 0.38
C MET A 113 -19.86 -11.77 -0.96
N TRP A 114 -20.04 -12.87 -1.69
CA TRP A 114 -20.80 -12.86 -2.96
C TRP A 114 -22.29 -12.58 -2.74
N ALA A 115 -22.93 -13.17 -1.74
CA ALA A 115 -24.32 -12.90 -1.39
C ALA A 115 -24.52 -11.40 -1.05
N LEU A 116 -23.55 -10.79 -0.36
CA LEU A 116 -23.58 -9.37 -0.06
C LEU A 116 -23.44 -8.47 -1.30
N VAL A 117 -22.68 -8.92 -2.31
CA VAL A 117 -22.60 -8.21 -3.61
C VAL A 117 -23.91 -8.29 -4.35
N ASP A 118 -24.55 -9.44 -4.35
CA ASP A 118 -25.86 -9.64 -4.98
C ASP A 118 -26.92 -8.76 -4.29
N GLU A 119 -26.96 -8.74 -2.96
CA GLU A 119 -27.83 -7.85 -2.18
C GLU A 119 -27.57 -6.36 -2.49
N MET A 120 -26.30 -5.97 -2.60
CA MET A 120 -25.92 -4.61 -2.97
C MET A 120 -26.50 -4.20 -4.34
N ILE A 121 -26.45 -5.13 -5.32
CA ILE A 121 -26.99 -4.93 -6.67
C ILE A 121 -28.51 -4.87 -6.65
N GLU A 122 -29.18 -5.79 -5.95
CA GLU A 122 -30.64 -5.86 -5.84
C GLU A 122 -31.23 -4.60 -5.21
N LYS A 123 -30.52 -4.05 -4.20
CA LYS A 123 -30.91 -2.78 -3.55
C LYS A 123 -30.55 -1.53 -4.36
N GLY A 124 -30.00 -1.68 -5.57
CA GLY A 124 -29.69 -0.56 -6.47
C GLY A 124 -28.44 0.26 -6.10
N TYR A 125 -27.60 -0.24 -5.19
CA TYR A 125 -26.35 0.45 -4.87
C TYR A 125 -25.35 0.35 -6.03
N PRO A 126 -24.60 1.44 -6.33
CA PRO A 126 -23.66 1.42 -7.43
C PRO A 126 -22.46 0.50 -7.13
N THR A 127 -22.25 -0.47 -8.00
CA THR A 127 -21.00 -1.23 -8.02
C THR A 127 -19.92 -0.40 -8.70
N THR A 128 -18.83 -0.13 -7.98
CA THR A 128 -17.74 0.73 -8.43
C THR A 128 -16.46 -0.08 -8.68
N ALA A 129 -15.45 0.55 -9.28
CA ALA A 129 -14.11 -0.03 -9.38
C ALA A 129 -13.58 -0.54 -8.03
N ARG A 130 -13.97 0.11 -6.91
CA ARG A 130 -13.62 -0.33 -5.55
C ARG A 130 -14.27 -1.68 -5.20
N THR A 131 -15.53 -1.90 -5.55
CA THR A 131 -16.21 -3.20 -5.38
C THR A 131 -15.44 -4.29 -6.11
N PHE A 132 -15.08 -4.01 -7.35
CA PHE A 132 -14.33 -4.91 -8.20
C PHE A 132 -12.93 -5.20 -7.64
N ASN A 133 -12.19 -4.18 -7.19
CA ASN A 133 -10.88 -4.33 -6.60
C ASN A 133 -10.91 -5.23 -5.35
N ILE A 134 -11.90 -5.06 -4.47
CA ILE A 134 -12.06 -5.92 -3.30
C ILE A 134 -12.25 -7.37 -3.75
N LEU A 135 -13.12 -7.62 -4.72
CA LEU A 135 -13.40 -8.96 -5.22
C LEU A 135 -12.17 -9.62 -5.86
N ILE A 136 -11.40 -8.89 -6.68
CA ILE A 136 -10.20 -9.41 -7.36
C ILE A 136 -9.05 -9.65 -6.38
N CYS A 137 -8.80 -8.71 -5.47
CA CYS A 137 -7.70 -8.84 -4.49
C CYS A 137 -7.92 -10.01 -3.52
N THR A 138 -9.16 -10.46 -3.34
CA THR A 138 -9.51 -11.58 -2.46
C THR A 138 -9.54 -12.92 -3.18
N CYS A 139 -9.59 -12.91 -4.51
CA CYS A 139 -9.51 -14.13 -5.30
C CYS A 139 -8.07 -14.62 -5.36
N GLY A 140 -7.68 -15.51 -4.43
CA GLY A 140 -6.38 -16.18 -4.47
C GLY A 140 -6.18 -17.11 -5.66
N ASP A 141 -7.26 -17.42 -6.41
CA ASP A 141 -7.25 -18.29 -7.58
C ASP A 141 -7.59 -17.53 -8.86
N ALA A 142 -6.78 -17.73 -9.90
CA ALA A 142 -6.98 -17.15 -11.22
C ALA A 142 -8.34 -17.53 -11.86
N GLY A 143 -8.88 -18.70 -11.56
CA GLY A 143 -10.19 -19.14 -12.04
C GLY A 143 -11.34 -18.33 -11.44
N LEU A 144 -11.27 -18.05 -10.15
CA LEU A 144 -12.24 -17.20 -9.45
C LEU A 144 -12.16 -15.75 -9.96
N ALA A 145 -10.95 -15.21 -10.08
CA ALA A 145 -10.72 -13.85 -10.63
C ALA A 145 -11.31 -13.71 -12.03
N ARG A 146 -11.17 -14.75 -12.89
CA ARG A 146 -11.78 -14.77 -14.23
C ARG A 146 -13.31 -14.71 -14.16
N LYS A 147 -13.95 -15.48 -13.26
CA LYS A 147 -15.41 -15.46 -13.07
C LYS A 147 -15.89 -14.06 -12.62
N VAL A 148 -15.15 -13.40 -11.72
CA VAL A 148 -15.42 -12.03 -11.28
C VAL A 148 -15.41 -11.07 -12.46
N VAL A 149 -14.35 -11.10 -13.28
CA VAL A 149 -14.23 -10.24 -14.45
C VAL A 149 -15.30 -10.55 -15.49
N GLN A 150 -15.59 -11.83 -15.77
CA GLN A 150 -16.66 -12.24 -16.68
C GLN A 150 -18.01 -11.73 -16.22
N ARG A 151 -18.32 -11.86 -14.92
CA ARG A 151 -19.56 -11.35 -14.35
C ARG A 151 -19.65 -9.82 -14.47
N PHE A 152 -18.54 -9.12 -14.26
CA PHE A 152 -18.46 -7.68 -14.40
C PHE A 152 -18.68 -7.21 -15.85
N ILE A 153 -18.05 -7.88 -16.83
CA ILE A 153 -18.16 -7.50 -18.25
C ILE A 153 -19.49 -7.91 -18.86
N LYS A 154 -20.00 -9.12 -18.53
CA LYS A 154 -21.16 -9.72 -19.21
C LYS A 154 -22.52 -9.46 -18.57
N THR A 155 -22.57 -9.07 -17.30
CA THR A 155 -23.86 -8.90 -16.62
C THR A 155 -24.34 -7.46 -16.66
N LYS A 156 -25.50 -7.27 -17.34
CA LYS A 156 -26.28 -6.02 -17.26
C LYS A 156 -26.77 -5.68 -15.84
N THR A 157 -26.57 -6.58 -14.88
CA THR A 157 -26.95 -6.46 -13.47
C THR A 157 -26.02 -5.57 -12.65
N PHE A 158 -24.76 -5.36 -13.09
CA PHE A 158 -23.97 -4.31 -12.50
C PHE A 158 -24.47 -2.97 -13.07
N ASN A 159 -24.91 -2.06 -12.22
CA ASN A 159 -25.33 -0.69 -12.56
C ASN A 159 -24.18 0.17 -13.16
N TYR A 160 -23.09 -0.47 -13.52
CA TYR A 160 -21.89 0.14 -14.02
C TYR A 160 -21.52 -0.50 -15.37
N ARG A 161 -21.73 0.26 -16.44
CA ARG A 161 -21.24 -0.17 -17.75
C ARG A 161 -19.71 -0.16 -17.76
N PRO A 162 -19.02 -1.17 -18.28
CA PRO A 162 -17.59 -1.14 -18.45
C PRO A 162 -17.23 -0.05 -19.46
N PHE A 163 -16.84 1.11 -18.96
CA PHE A 163 -16.21 2.16 -19.74
C PHE A 163 -14.72 1.86 -19.88
N LYS A 164 -14.05 2.52 -20.84
CA LYS A 164 -12.59 2.44 -21.02
C LYS A 164 -11.81 2.55 -19.70
N HIS A 165 -12.15 3.51 -18.84
CA HIS A 165 -11.54 3.68 -17.54
C HIS A 165 -11.73 2.49 -16.60
N SER A 166 -12.81 1.74 -16.74
CA SER A 166 -13.07 0.55 -15.94
C SER A 166 -12.17 -0.60 -16.37
N PHE A 167 -11.96 -0.79 -17.67
CA PHE A 167 -11.00 -1.77 -18.17
C PHE A 167 -9.59 -1.46 -17.67
N ASN A 168 -9.15 -0.19 -17.74
CA ASN A 168 -7.85 0.21 -17.21
C ASN A 168 -7.73 -0.05 -15.69
N ALA A 169 -8.77 0.26 -14.89
CA ALA A 169 -8.78 -0.04 -13.46
C ALA A 169 -8.67 -1.55 -13.18
N ILE A 170 -9.37 -2.38 -13.96
CA ILE A 170 -9.28 -3.85 -13.89
C ILE A 170 -7.85 -4.31 -14.22
N LEU A 171 -7.29 -3.83 -15.32
CA LEU A 171 -5.95 -4.17 -15.77
C LEU A 171 -4.89 -3.79 -14.72
N HIS A 172 -4.97 -2.60 -14.14
CA HIS A 172 -4.09 -2.17 -13.05
C HIS A 172 -4.21 -3.05 -11.80
N THR A 173 -5.44 -3.42 -11.40
CA THR A 173 -5.65 -4.31 -10.27
C THR A 173 -5.05 -5.68 -10.51
N LEU A 174 -5.24 -6.25 -11.69
CA LEU A 174 -4.67 -7.54 -12.09
C LEU A 174 -3.14 -7.50 -12.12
N LEU A 175 -2.56 -6.37 -12.54
CA LEU A 175 -1.11 -6.14 -12.50
C LEU A 175 -0.59 -6.12 -11.05
N ALA A 176 -1.31 -5.44 -10.15
CA ALA A 176 -0.95 -5.36 -8.73
C ALA A 176 -0.97 -6.73 -8.03
N VAL A 177 -1.91 -7.61 -8.39
CA VAL A 177 -1.99 -8.99 -7.87
C VAL A 177 -1.19 -10.01 -8.68
N ASN A 178 -0.36 -9.55 -9.63
CA ASN A 178 0.49 -10.38 -10.50
C ASN A 178 -0.26 -11.43 -11.34
N ASN A 179 -1.53 -11.18 -11.67
CA ASN A 179 -2.34 -12.10 -12.48
C ASN A 179 -2.22 -11.81 -13.99
N TYR A 180 -1.02 -12.00 -14.52
CA TYR A 180 -0.66 -11.62 -15.90
C TYR A 180 -1.45 -12.33 -17.00
N LYS A 181 -1.84 -13.60 -16.77
CA LYS A 181 -2.61 -14.37 -17.77
C LYS A 181 -4.00 -13.78 -18.00
N LEU A 182 -4.60 -13.23 -16.94
CA LEU A 182 -5.92 -12.64 -17.03
C LEU A 182 -5.89 -11.24 -17.65
N ILE A 183 -4.77 -10.51 -17.53
CA ILE A 183 -4.57 -9.20 -18.18
C ILE A 183 -4.74 -9.32 -19.70
N GLU A 184 -4.11 -10.31 -20.32
CA GLU A 184 -4.20 -10.53 -21.77
C GLU A 184 -5.65 -10.81 -22.21
N TRP A 185 -6.34 -11.64 -21.45
CA TRP A 185 -7.75 -11.95 -21.72
C TRP A 185 -8.66 -10.72 -21.53
N VAL A 186 -8.47 -9.90 -20.49
CA VAL A 186 -9.22 -8.66 -20.27
C VAL A 186 -8.98 -7.65 -21.39
N TYR A 187 -7.74 -7.53 -21.86
CA TYR A 187 -7.40 -6.70 -23.01
C TYR A 187 -8.16 -7.12 -24.27
N GLN A 188 -8.22 -8.44 -24.56
CA GLN A 188 -9.00 -8.94 -25.69
C GLN A 188 -10.50 -8.64 -25.52
N GLN A 189 -11.05 -8.77 -24.31
CA GLN A 189 -12.45 -8.39 -24.05
C GLN A 189 -12.70 -6.89 -24.26
N MET A 190 -11.75 -6.03 -23.87
CA MET A 190 -11.81 -4.59 -24.12
C MET A 190 -11.94 -4.28 -25.61
N LEU A 191 -11.15 -4.96 -26.46
CA LEU A 191 -11.21 -4.80 -27.93
C LEU A 191 -12.52 -5.33 -28.52
N VAL A 192 -13.01 -6.49 -28.04
CA VAL A 192 -14.30 -7.08 -28.45
C VAL A 192 -15.48 -6.17 -28.13
N GLU A 193 -15.44 -5.47 -26.98
CA GLU A 193 -16.44 -4.48 -26.58
C GLU A 193 -16.31 -3.13 -27.34
N GLY A 194 -15.36 -3.02 -28.26
CA GLY A 194 -15.16 -1.83 -29.11
C GLY A 194 -14.37 -0.70 -28.46
N TYR A 195 -13.70 -0.95 -27.33
CA TYR A 195 -12.87 0.07 -26.67
C TYR A 195 -11.44 0.02 -27.20
N SER A 196 -10.95 1.14 -27.71
CA SER A 196 -9.55 1.27 -28.14
C SER A 196 -8.60 1.42 -26.95
N PRO A 197 -7.43 0.78 -26.97
CA PRO A 197 -6.37 0.98 -25.96
C PRO A 197 -5.97 2.46 -25.87
N ASP A 198 -5.47 2.86 -24.70
CA ASP A 198 -4.83 4.15 -24.49
C ASP A 198 -3.45 3.94 -23.87
N ILE A 199 -2.77 5.03 -23.56
CA ILE A 199 -1.42 5.01 -23.00
C ILE A 199 -1.35 4.21 -21.69
N LEU A 200 -2.40 4.30 -20.84
CA LEU A 200 -2.49 3.53 -19.60
C LEU A 200 -2.64 2.03 -19.86
N THR A 201 -3.46 1.67 -20.85
CA THR A 201 -3.61 0.28 -21.31
C THR A 201 -2.27 -0.28 -21.79
N TYR A 202 -1.57 0.47 -22.65
CA TYR A 202 -0.25 0.06 -23.17
C TYR A 202 0.78 -0.09 -22.06
N ASN A 203 0.83 0.82 -21.08
CA ASN A 203 1.75 0.75 -19.95
C ASN A 203 1.55 -0.53 -19.12
N VAL A 204 0.31 -0.93 -18.84
CA VAL A 204 0.01 -2.18 -18.13
C VAL A 204 0.43 -3.41 -18.95
N LEU A 205 0.14 -3.41 -20.25
CA LEU A 205 0.50 -4.51 -21.15
C LEU A 205 2.02 -4.64 -21.29
N LEU A 206 2.74 -3.54 -21.50
CA LEU A 206 4.21 -3.50 -21.59
C LEU A 206 4.85 -4.05 -20.32
N CYS A 207 4.37 -3.59 -19.13
CA CYS A 207 4.81 -4.09 -17.84
C CYS A 207 4.56 -5.60 -17.70
N THR A 208 3.39 -6.07 -18.15
CA THR A 208 3.03 -7.50 -18.13
C THR A 208 3.95 -8.33 -19.02
N LYS A 209 4.19 -7.91 -20.25
CA LYS A 209 5.07 -8.63 -21.19
C LYS A 209 6.50 -8.71 -20.67
N TYR A 210 6.99 -7.61 -20.10
CA TYR A 210 8.31 -7.60 -19.48
C TYR A 210 8.41 -8.56 -18.31
N ARG A 211 7.47 -8.52 -17.35
CA ARG A 211 7.47 -9.40 -16.17
C ARG A 211 7.34 -10.88 -16.52
N LEU A 212 6.72 -11.20 -17.66
CA LEU A 212 6.65 -12.55 -18.21
C LEU A 212 7.89 -12.97 -19.01
N GLY A 213 8.89 -12.09 -19.17
CA GLY A 213 10.07 -12.34 -19.99
C GLY A 213 9.80 -12.39 -21.51
N LYS A 214 8.64 -11.95 -21.95
CA LYS A 214 8.22 -12.00 -23.36
C LYS A 214 8.72 -10.75 -24.13
N LEU A 215 10.05 -10.59 -24.24
CA LEU A 215 10.67 -9.40 -24.80
C LEU A 215 10.28 -9.13 -26.26
N TYR A 216 10.13 -10.17 -27.10
CA TYR A 216 9.65 -10.00 -28.48
C TYR A 216 8.25 -9.38 -28.51
N GLN A 217 7.32 -9.86 -27.67
CA GLN A 217 5.97 -9.29 -27.60
C GLN A 217 5.96 -7.90 -26.99
N PHE A 218 6.89 -7.58 -26.11
CA PHE A 218 7.10 -6.25 -25.55
C PHE A 218 7.45 -5.25 -26.67
N HIS A 219 8.46 -5.54 -27.51
CA HIS A 219 8.84 -4.66 -28.63
C HIS A 219 7.71 -4.51 -29.65
N ARG A 220 7.05 -5.62 -30.03
CA ARG A 220 5.90 -5.55 -30.92
C ARG A 220 4.77 -4.65 -30.40
N LEU A 221 4.51 -4.70 -29.10
CA LEU A 221 3.48 -3.86 -28.45
C LEU A 221 3.90 -2.39 -28.41
N LEU A 222 5.19 -2.11 -28.28
CA LEU A 222 5.72 -0.75 -28.36
C LEU A 222 5.56 -0.16 -29.78
N ASP A 223 5.85 -0.97 -30.80
CA ASP A 223 5.62 -0.57 -32.20
C ASP A 223 4.12 -0.36 -32.50
N GLU A 224 3.24 -1.18 -31.91
CA GLU A 224 1.79 -1.02 -32.03
C GLU A 224 1.32 0.29 -31.39
N MET A 225 1.84 0.61 -30.20
CA MET A 225 1.58 1.87 -29.49
C MET A 225 1.94 3.07 -30.38
N GLY A 226 3.14 3.06 -31.00
CA GLY A 226 3.58 4.10 -31.92
C GLY A 226 2.72 4.22 -33.17
N ARG A 227 2.36 3.09 -33.80
CA ARG A 227 1.48 3.08 -34.98
C ARG A 227 0.07 3.62 -34.70
N ASN A 228 -0.42 3.44 -33.49
CA ASN A 228 -1.70 3.98 -33.04
C ASN A 228 -1.62 5.44 -32.56
N GLY A 229 -0.50 6.13 -32.81
CA GLY A 229 -0.31 7.55 -32.51
C GLY A 229 -0.04 7.87 -31.04
N PHE A 230 0.31 6.88 -30.24
CA PHE A 230 0.71 7.08 -28.84
C PHE A 230 2.22 7.14 -28.74
N SER A 231 2.76 8.26 -28.23
CA SER A 231 4.15 8.36 -27.83
C SER A 231 4.32 7.96 -26.37
N PRO A 232 5.47 7.38 -25.96
CA PRO A 232 5.77 7.14 -24.56
C PRO A 232 5.62 8.42 -23.74
N ASP A 233 4.92 8.34 -22.62
CA ASP A 233 4.78 9.42 -21.67
C ASP A 233 5.78 9.26 -20.49
N PHE A 234 5.76 10.20 -19.58
CA PHE A 234 6.55 10.20 -18.34
C PHE A 234 6.51 8.83 -17.62
N HIS A 235 5.33 8.21 -17.50
CA HIS A 235 5.17 6.93 -16.84
C HIS A 235 5.73 5.77 -17.64
N THR A 236 5.59 5.82 -18.97
CA THR A 236 6.17 4.84 -19.89
C THR A 236 7.69 4.86 -19.81
N PHE A 237 8.32 6.03 -19.82
CA PHE A 237 9.76 6.19 -19.64
C PHE A 237 10.24 5.68 -18.28
N ASN A 238 9.51 6.01 -17.21
CA ASN A 238 9.84 5.51 -15.89
C ASN A 238 9.78 3.99 -15.81
N LEU A 239 8.81 3.36 -16.47
CA LEU A 239 8.74 1.90 -16.58
C LEU A 239 9.97 1.33 -17.30
N PHE A 240 10.40 1.95 -18.42
CA PHE A 240 11.58 1.49 -19.15
C PHE A 240 12.86 1.63 -18.34
N LEU A 241 13.05 2.73 -17.64
CA LEU A 241 14.20 2.92 -16.74
C LEU A 241 14.22 1.90 -15.61
N HIS A 242 13.06 1.58 -15.02
CA HIS A 242 12.96 0.50 -14.04
C HIS A 242 13.37 -0.87 -14.61
N ILE A 243 12.97 -1.15 -15.85
CA ILE A 243 13.31 -2.36 -16.58
C ILE A 243 14.83 -2.44 -16.82
N LEU A 244 15.40 -1.36 -17.31
CA LEU A 244 16.83 -1.29 -17.64
C LEU A 244 17.70 -1.35 -16.39
N GLY A 245 17.29 -0.69 -15.31
CA GLY A 245 17.98 -0.76 -14.02
C GLY A 245 18.01 -2.18 -13.46
N LYS A 246 16.86 -2.87 -13.43
CA LYS A 246 16.78 -4.28 -12.98
C LYS A 246 17.57 -5.25 -13.87
N GLY A 247 17.68 -4.95 -15.14
CA GLY A 247 18.42 -5.74 -16.11
C GLY A 247 19.90 -5.42 -16.16
N ASP A 248 20.38 -4.54 -15.30
CA ASP A 248 21.76 -4.04 -15.26
C ASP A 248 22.26 -3.56 -16.65
N LYS A 249 21.53 -2.62 -17.23
CA LYS A 249 21.82 -2.07 -18.56
C LYS A 249 22.03 -0.55 -18.51
N PRO A 250 23.12 -0.07 -17.86
CA PRO A 250 23.34 1.36 -17.63
C PRO A 250 23.49 2.18 -18.92
N LEU A 251 24.17 1.64 -19.94
CA LEU A 251 24.33 2.34 -21.23
C LEU A 251 22.99 2.52 -21.96
N ALA A 252 22.14 1.51 -21.95
CA ALA A 252 20.83 1.62 -22.53
C ALA A 252 19.93 2.61 -21.76
N ALA A 253 20.09 2.67 -20.43
CA ALA A 253 19.39 3.65 -19.60
C ALA A 253 19.86 5.08 -19.89
N LEU A 254 21.15 5.30 -20.08
CA LEU A 254 21.71 6.61 -20.45
C LEU A 254 21.16 7.07 -21.80
N ASN A 255 21.17 6.19 -22.82
CA ASN A 255 20.59 6.49 -24.12
C ASN A 255 19.10 6.82 -24.03
N LEU A 256 18.36 6.12 -23.16
CA LEU A 256 16.94 6.40 -22.95
C LEU A 256 16.71 7.77 -22.29
N LEU A 257 17.51 8.14 -21.29
CA LEU A 257 17.44 9.46 -20.65
C LEU A 257 17.74 10.59 -21.64
N ASN A 258 18.70 10.40 -22.56
CA ASN A 258 18.99 11.35 -23.63
C ASN A 258 17.82 11.45 -24.62
N HIS A 259 17.27 10.31 -25.04
CA HIS A 259 16.11 10.29 -25.92
C HIS A 259 14.87 10.96 -25.30
N MET A 260 14.66 10.83 -24.00
CA MET A 260 13.58 11.55 -23.30
C MET A 260 13.69 13.06 -23.53
N LYS A 261 14.89 13.63 -23.43
CA LYS A 261 15.13 15.08 -23.69
C LYS A 261 14.86 15.44 -25.14
N GLU A 262 15.31 14.62 -26.08
CA GLU A 262 15.10 14.85 -27.51
C GLU A 262 13.61 14.92 -27.89
N VAL A 263 12.77 14.14 -27.22
CA VAL A 263 11.31 14.14 -27.45
C VAL A 263 10.57 15.16 -26.56
N GLY A 264 11.30 16.02 -25.83
CA GLY A 264 10.70 17.06 -24.99
C GLY A 264 10.14 16.56 -23.66
N CYS A 265 10.56 15.38 -23.19
CA CYS A 265 10.20 14.83 -21.91
C CYS A 265 11.41 14.87 -20.97
N ASP A 266 11.57 15.94 -20.18
CA ASP A 266 12.72 16.10 -19.31
C ASP A 266 12.75 15.03 -18.21
N PRO A 267 13.90 14.35 -18.00
CA PRO A 267 14.09 13.45 -16.89
C PRO A 267 13.90 14.16 -15.55
N SER A 268 13.23 13.51 -14.60
CA SER A 268 12.98 14.04 -13.26
C SER A 268 13.67 13.20 -12.19
N ALA A 269 13.67 13.69 -10.95
CA ALA A 269 14.17 12.95 -9.80
C ALA A 269 13.59 11.53 -9.69
N LEU A 270 12.31 11.34 -10.03
CA LEU A 270 11.66 10.02 -10.03
C LEU A 270 12.30 9.05 -11.02
N HIS A 271 12.63 9.51 -12.24
CA HIS A 271 13.26 8.67 -13.26
C HIS A 271 14.64 8.17 -12.82
N PHE A 272 15.47 9.08 -12.30
CA PHE A 272 16.79 8.73 -11.77
C PHE A 272 16.69 7.81 -10.57
N THR A 273 15.84 8.11 -9.59
CA THR A 273 15.65 7.28 -8.40
C THR A 273 15.17 5.87 -8.75
N THR A 274 14.26 5.75 -9.73
CA THR A 274 13.77 4.45 -10.20
C THR A 274 14.87 3.63 -10.87
N LEU A 275 15.71 4.27 -11.68
CA LEU A 275 16.87 3.63 -12.31
C LEU A 275 17.91 3.18 -11.27
N ILE A 276 18.25 4.07 -10.35
CA ILE A 276 19.20 3.82 -9.27
C ILE A 276 18.71 2.67 -8.37
N ASP A 277 17.41 2.61 -8.01
CA ASP A 277 16.85 1.48 -7.24
C ASP A 277 17.01 0.15 -7.99
N GLY A 278 16.77 0.14 -9.29
CA GLY A 278 16.98 -1.03 -10.13
C GLY A 278 18.41 -1.51 -10.18
N LEU A 279 19.35 -0.61 -10.44
CA LEU A 279 20.79 -0.89 -10.50
C LEU A 279 21.36 -1.29 -9.13
N SER A 280 20.91 -0.65 -8.06
CA SER A 280 21.29 -0.98 -6.68
C SER A 280 20.89 -2.42 -6.32
N ARG A 281 19.68 -2.84 -6.71
CA ARG A 281 19.21 -4.23 -6.53
C ARG A 281 19.96 -5.23 -7.41
N ALA A 282 20.49 -4.80 -8.55
CA ALA A 282 21.36 -5.59 -9.41
C ALA A 282 22.81 -5.65 -8.88
N GLY A 283 23.15 -4.83 -7.88
CA GLY A 283 24.49 -4.77 -7.28
C GLY A 283 25.47 -3.86 -8.01
N ASN A 284 25.03 -3.11 -9.02
CA ASN A 284 25.89 -2.22 -9.81
C ASN A 284 25.96 -0.83 -9.17
N LEU A 285 26.78 -0.71 -8.10
CA LEU A 285 26.92 0.54 -7.34
C LEU A 285 27.67 1.63 -8.11
N ASP A 286 28.60 1.27 -8.98
CA ASP A 286 29.32 2.24 -9.82
C ASP A 286 28.35 2.97 -10.76
N ALA A 287 27.44 2.23 -11.39
CA ALA A 287 26.38 2.83 -12.20
C ALA A 287 25.40 3.65 -11.33
N CYS A 288 25.08 3.21 -10.11
CA CYS A 288 24.25 4.00 -9.20
C CYS A 288 24.89 5.36 -8.90
N LYS A 289 26.17 5.37 -8.57
CA LYS A 289 26.94 6.62 -8.31
C LYS A 289 26.96 7.52 -9.54
N TYR A 290 27.25 6.94 -10.72
CA TYR A 290 27.23 7.69 -11.97
C TYR A 290 25.88 8.39 -12.21
N PHE A 291 24.76 7.69 -12.07
CA PHE A 291 23.44 8.28 -12.30
C PHE A 291 23.01 9.23 -11.17
N PHE A 292 23.48 9.03 -9.96
CA PHE A 292 23.28 9.98 -8.86
C PHE A 292 23.98 11.32 -9.14
N ASP A 293 25.24 11.28 -9.60
CA ASP A 293 25.99 12.47 -9.99
C ASP A 293 25.39 13.13 -11.23
N GLU A 294 24.95 12.34 -12.21
CA GLU A 294 24.32 12.83 -13.43
C GLU A 294 22.99 13.51 -13.15
N MET A 295 22.20 12.97 -12.22
CA MET A 295 20.96 13.60 -11.72
C MET A 295 21.23 15.01 -11.22
N ILE A 296 22.26 15.20 -10.41
CA ILE A 296 22.63 16.51 -9.84
C ILE A 296 23.11 17.46 -10.96
N LYS A 297 23.93 16.99 -11.89
CA LYS A 297 24.42 17.76 -13.05
C LYS A 297 23.26 18.28 -13.92
N GLN A 298 22.17 17.49 -14.02
CA GLN A 298 20.99 17.85 -14.78
C GLN A 298 20.01 18.74 -13.98
N GLY A 299 20.38 19.19 -12.77
CA GLY A 299 19.53 20.03 -11.92
C GLY A 299 18.38 19.28 -11.25
N CYS A 300 18.39 17.96 -11.31
CA CYS A 300 17.45 17.13 -10.57
C CYS A 300 18.04 16.83 -9.18
N PHE A 301 17.55 17.48 -8.15
CA PHE A 301 18.09 17.28 -6.80
C PHE A 301 17.58 15.97 -6.18
N PRO A 302 18.49 15.15 -5.58
CA PRO A 302 18.12 13.94 -4.86
C PRO A 302 17.18 14.24 -3.69
N ASP A 303 16.11 13.45 -3.59
CA ASP A 303 15.18 13.50 -2.47
C ASP A 303 15.51 12.43 -1.41
N VAL A 304 14.71 12.40 -0.33
CA VAL A 304 14.85 11.41 0.75
C VAL A 304 14.84 9.97 0.24
N VAL A 305 14.06 9.69 -0.82
CA VAL A 305 13.94 8.34 -1.39
C VAL A 305 15.23 7.97 -2.13
N CYS A 306 15.77 8.88 -2.93
CA CYS A 306 17.00 8.68 -3.67
C CYS A 306 18.19 8.39 -2.73
N TYR A 307 18.38 9.24 -1.72
CA TYR A 307 19.42 9.01 -0.68
C TYR A 307 19.21 7.67 0.03
N THR A 308 17.97 7.34 0.41
CA THR A 308 17.66 6.07 1.09
C THR A 308 18.00 4.84 0.23
N VAL A 309 17.75 4.91 -1.07
CA VAL A 309 18.09 3.84 -2.02
C VAL A 309 19.60 3.67 -2.11
N MET A 310 20.34 4.77 -2.29
CA MET A 310 21.80 4.75 -2.36
C MET A 310 22.42 4.19 -1.08
N ILE A 311 22.05 4.74 0.09
CA ILE A 311 22.51 4.27 1.41
C ILE A 311 22.21 2.78 1.59
N THR A 312 21.00 2.34 1.24
CA THR A 312 20.63 0.92 1.36
C THR A 312 21.48 0.03 0.45
N GLY A 313 21.75 0.47 -0.77
CA GLY A 313 22.61 -0.24 -1.72
C GLY A 313 24.02 -0.43 -1.20
N TYR A 314 24.64 0.63 -0.70
CA TYR A 314 25.98 0.58 -0.12
C TYR A 314 26.04 -0.31 1.13
N VAL A 315 25.05 -0.20 2.03
CA VAL A 315 24.95 -1.08 3.21
C VAL A 315 24.82 -2.55 2.81
N VAL A 316 23.99 -2.88 1.81
CA VAL A 316 23.81 -4.26 1.35
C VAL A 316 25.08 -4.82 0.73
N ALA A 317 25.85 -3.99 0.04
CA ALA A 317 27.15 -4.36 -0.56
C ALA A 317 28.30 -4.45 0.47
N GLY A 318 28.08 -3.99 1.70
CA GLY A 318 29.10 -3.97 2.74
C GLY A 318 29.98 -2.71 2.76
N ASN A 319 29.71 -1.75 1.89
CA ASN A 319 30.42 -0.48 1.76
C ASN A 319 29.81 0.54 2.74
N PHE A 320 30.07 0.32 4.04
CA PHE A 320 29.40 1.10 5.07
C PHE A 320 29.92 2.53 5.17
N ASP A 321 31.20 2.75 4.89
CA ASP A 321 31.82 4.09 4.97
C ASP A 321 31.16 5.05 3.96
N GLU A 322 30.94 4.60 2.72
CA GLU A 322 30.24 5.37 1.70
C GLU A 322 28.74 5.61 2.07
N ALA A 323 28.12 4.65 2.75
CA ALA A 323 26.76 4.83 3.25
C ALA A 323 26.70 5.90 4.34
N GLU A 324 27.70 5.97 5.23
CA GLU A 324 27.81 6.95 6.30
C GLU A 324 28.06 8.36 5.73
N GLU A 325 28.95 8.49 4.73
CA GLU A 325 29.17 9.73 4.00
C GLU A 325 27.88 10.27 3.35
N LEU A 326 27.14 9.41 2.64
CA LEU A 326 25.86 9.77 2.02
C LEU A 326 24.79 10.14 3.04
N PHE A 327 24.77 9.47 4.19
CA PHE A 327 23.85 9.82 5.28
C PHE A 327 24.16 11.20 5.84
N ALA A 328 25.44 11.55 6.02
CA ALA A 328 25.87 12.87 6.45
C ALA A 328 25.54 13.95 5.39
N GLU A 329 25.80 13.64 4.10
CA GLU A 329 25.45 14.53 2.99
C GLU A 329 23.94 14.80 2.94
N MET A 330 23.10 13.75 3.03
CA MET A 330 21.64 13.87 3.07
C MET A 330 21.19 14.91 4.11
N ILE A 331 21.74 14.83 5.32
CA ILE A 331 21.42 15.74 6.42
C ILE A 331 21.93 17.16 6.11
N SER A 332 23.13 17.31 5.60
CA SER A 332 23.74 18.59 5.26
C SER A 332 22.96 19.34 4.15
N LYS A 333 22.33 18.59 3.25
CA LYS A 333 21.43 19.11 2.21
C LYS A 333 20.01 19.40 2.71
N GLY A 334 19.75 19.26 4.02
CA GLY A 334 18.44 19.53 4.62
C GLY A 334 17.40 18.43 4.41
N GLN A 335 17.80 17.27 3.88
CA GLN A 335 16.91 16.14 3.72
C GLN A 335 16.74 15.41 5.07
N VAL A 336 15.49 15.19 5.49
CA VAL A 336 15.19 14.57 6.79
C VAL A 336 15.12 13.04 6.62
N PRO A 337 16.06 12.27 7.24
CA PRO A 337 16.03 10.81 7.17
C PRO A 337 14.72 10.22 7.69
N ASN A 338 14.17 9.25 6.97
CA ASN A 338 12.96 8.54 7.35
C ASN A 338 13.28 7.20 8.04
N ALA A 339 12.24 6.46 8.47
CA ALA A 339 12.42 5.17 9.15
C ALA A 339 13.14 4.11 8.31
N PHE A 340 13.08 4.18 6.99
CA PHE A 340 13.82 3.27 6.10
C PHE A 340 15.30 3.62 6.07
N THR A 341 15.64 4.91 5.98
CA THR A 341 17.02 5.39 6.02
C THR A 341 17.70 4.97 7.33
N TYR A 342 17.07 5.26 8.47
CA TYR A 342 17.60 4.87 9.79
C TYR A 342 17.73 3.35 9.92
N ASN A 343 16.76 2.58 9.40
CA ASN A 343 16.84 1.13 9.44
C ASN A 343 18.03 0.58 8.63
N SER A 344 18.34 1.19 7.49
CA SER A 344 19.50 0.83 6.68
C SER A 344 20.81 1.14 7.41
N MET A 345 20.92 2.31 8.04
CA MET A 345 22.10 2.71 8.83
C MET A 345 22.30 1.78 10.04
N ILE A 346 21.24 1.51 10.82
CA ILE A 346 21.27 0.58 11.95
C ILE A 346 21.73 -0.82 11.50
N ARG A 347 21.25 -1.29 10.35
CA ARG A 347 21.67 -2.56 9.78
C ARG A 347 23.15 -2.53 9.41
N GLY A 348 23.65 -1.47 8.78
CA GLY A 348 25.07 -1.29 8.42
C GLY A 348 25.97 -1.29 9.65
N LEU A 349 25.61 -0.53 10.69
CA LEU A 349 26.32 -0.53 11.97
C LEU A 349 26.36 -1.92 12.63
N CYS A 350 25.27 -2.66 12.54
CA CYS A 350 25.23 -4.03 13.02
C CYS A 350 26.14 -4.97 12.21
N MET A 351 26.20 -4.82 10.89
CA MET A 351 27.05 -5.63 10.01
C MET A 351 28.54 -5.37 10.24
N THR A 352 28.92 -4.14 10.58
CA THR A 352 30.30 -3.74 10.93
C THR A 352 30.65 -3.99 12.40
N GLY A 353 29.71 -4.54 13.20
CA GLY A 353 29.95 -4.85 14.62
C GLY A 353 29.82 -3.64 15.56
N LYS A 354 29.47 -2.47 15.06
CA LYS A 354 29.30 -1.21 15.82
C LYS A 354 27.92 -1.17 16.52
N PHE A 355 27.66 -2.12 17.44
CA PHE A 355 26.34 -2.29 18.05
C PHE A 355 25.93 -1.15 18.99
N GLU A 356 26.90 -0.51 19.63
CA GLU A 356 26.64 0.64 20.48
C GLU A 356 26.17 1.83 19.67
N ASP A 357 26.83 2.07 18.52
CA ASP A 357 26.45 3.12 17.59
C ASP A 357 25.08 2.84 16.96
N ALA A 358 24.74 1.57 16.69
CA ALA A 358 23.40 1.19 16.25
C ALA A 358 22.31 1.52 17.29
N CYS A 359 22.62 1.34 18.58
CA CYS A 359 21.72 1.76 19.65
C CYS A 359 21.65 3.30 19.80
N LEU A 360 22.74 4.01 19.56
CA LEU A 360 22.76 5.48 19.54
C LEU A 360 21.97 6.01 18.35
N MET A 361 22.10 5.42 17.18
CA MET A 361 21.33 5.76 15.97
C MET A 361 19.81 5.62 16.19
N LEU A 362 19.36 4.60 16.95
CA LEU A 362 17.94 4.49 17.32
C LEU A 362 17.48 5.67 18.21
N LYS A 363 18.32 6.12 19.15
CA LYS A 363 18.02 7.29 19.98
C LYS A 363 18.03 8.59 19.17
N GLU A 364 18.99 8.74 18.25
CA GLU A 364 19.05 9.88 17.35
C GLU A 364 17.79 9.98 16.50
N MET A 365 17.34 8.86 15.90
CA MET A 365 16.09 8.78 15.16
C MET A 365 14.92 9.35 15.97
N GLU A 366 14.82 8.96 17.24
CA GLU A 366 13.75 9.43 18.14
C GLU A 366 13.89 10.91 18.49
N SER A 367 15.12 11.38 18.77
CA SER A 367 15.39 12.79 19.12
C SER A 367 15.07 13.73 17.98
N ARG A 368 15.24 13.28 16.74
CA ARG A 368 14.87 14.02 15.52
C ARG A 368 13.38 13.93 15.16
N GLY A 369 12.55 13.32 16.03
CA GLY A 369 11.10 13.19 15.83
C GLY A 369 10.68 12.07 14.87
N CYS A 370 11.61 11.28 14.34
CA CYS A 370 11.31 10.13 13.50
C CYS A 370 11.00 8.91 14.38
N ASN A 371 9.73 8.52 14.43
CA ASN A 371 9.29 7.43 15.29
C ASN A 371 9.72 6.06 14.74
N PRO A 372 10.51 5.25 15.51
CA PRO A 372 10.87 3.90 15.10
C PRO A 372 9.65 3.02 14.88
N ASN A 373 9.59 2.33 13.75
CA ASN A 373 8.56 1.33 13.47
C ASN A 373 9.02 -0.05 13.98
N PHE A 374 8.10 -1.04 13.92
CA PHE A 374 8.42 -2.41 14.35
C PHE A 374 9.63 -3.00 13.62
N HIS A 375 9.84 -2.64 12.37
CA HIS A 375 10.93 -3.15 11.55
C HIS A 375 12.29 -2.69 12.06
N VAL A 376 12.44 -1.43 12.44
CA VAL A 376 13.65 -0.87 13.05
C VAL A 376 14.00 -1.61 14.34
N TYR A 377 13.05 -1.75 15.27
CA TYR A 377 13.26 -2.51 16.51
C TYR A 377 13.62 -3.97 16.24
N SER A 378 12.93 -4.62 15.30
CA SER A 378 13.17 -6.02 14.94
C SER A 378 14.58 -6.23 14.34
N THR A 379 15.03 -5.31 13.47
CA THR A 379 16.37 -5.35 12.89
C THR A 379 17.43 -5.29 13.98
N LEU A 380 17.37 -4.28 14.86
CA LEU A 380 18.37 -4.11 15.92
C LEU A 380 18.38 -5.28 16.91
N VAL A 381 17.19 -5.71 17.37
CA VAL A 381 17.07 -6.85 18.30
C VAL A 381 17.59 -8.14 17.69
N SER A 382 17.31 -8.40 16.39
CA SER A 382 17.81 -9.59 15.71
C SER A 382 19.33 -9.56 15.60
N CYS A 383 19.92 -8.44 15.24
CA CYS A 383 21.37 -8.27 15.15
C CYS A 383 22.05 -8.49 16.51
N LEU A 384 21.56 -7.85 17.58
CA LEU A 384 22.11 -8.00 18.93
C LEU A 384 22.04 -9.46 19.44
N ARG A 385 20.95 -10.17 19.13
CA ARG A 385 20.79 -11.58 19.50
C ARG A 385 21.73 -12.51 18.76
N ASN A 386 21.92 -12.29 17.47
CA ASN A 386 22.79 -13.13 16.66
C ASN A 386 24.24 -13.11 17.15
N VAL A 387 24.66 -12.01 17.79
CA VAL A 387 26.00 -11.84 18.35
C VAL A 387 26.07 -12.17 19.85
N GLY A 388 24.95 -12.60 20.44
CA GLY A 388 24.90 -13.00 21.87
C GLY A 388 24.76 -11.83 22.86
N LYS A 389 24.60 -10.58 22.39
CA LYS A 389 24.36 -9.38 23.25
C LYS A 389 22.92 -9.34 23.76
N LEU A 390 22.54 -10.34 24.58
CA LEU A 390 21.16 -10.56 25.01
C LEU A 390 20.67 -9.48 25.97
N SER A 391 21.54 -8.90 26.78
CA SER A 391 21.22 -7.82 27.72
C SER A 391 20.76 -6.56 26.98
N GLU A 392 21.49 -6.17 25.92
CA GLU A 392 21.16 -5.03 25.08
C GLU A 392 19.86 -5.28 24.28
N ALA A 393 19.72 -6.49 23.73
CA ALA A 393 18.50 -6.88 23.04
C ALA A 393 17.27 -6.77 23.94
N HIS A 394 17.38 -7.21 25.21
CA HIS A 394 16.30 -7.07 26.19
C HIS A 394 16.03 -5.61 26.55
N ARG A 395 17.08 -4.77 26.64
CA ARG A 395 16.91 -3.33 26.88
C ARG A 395 16.13 -2.65 25.75
N VAL A 396 16.47 -2.96 24.50
CA VAL A 396 15.75 -2.41 23.33
C VAL A 396 14.29 -2.87 23.30
N ILE A 397 14.01 -4.14 23.62
CA ILE A 397 12.63 -4.65 23.71
C ILE A 397 11.86 -3.93 24.82
N ARG A 398 12.47 -3.73 25.99
CA ARG A 398 11.86 -3.01 27.10
C ARG A 398 11.53 -1.57 26.70
N GLN A 399 12.47 -0.85 26.08
CA GLN A 399 12.26 0.50 25.58
C GLN A 399 11.07 0.57 24.59
N MET A 400 10.91 -0.42 23.71
CA MET A 400 9.78 -0.52 22.81
C MET A 400 8.44 -0.70 23.55
N VAL A 401 8.43 -1.55 24.59
CA VAL A 401 7.23 -1.85 25.39
C VAL A 401 6.86 -0.68 26.29
N ASP A 402 7.84 -0.07 26.96
CA ASP A 402 7.63 1.07 27.89
C ASP A 402 7.03 2.28 27.16
N LYS A 403 7.33 2.44 25.87
CA LYS A 403 6.71 3.44 25.00
C LYS A 403 5.31 3.04 24.49
N GLY A 404 4.74 1.95 24.99
CA GLY A 404 3.42 1.45 24.58
C GLY A 404 3.36 0.99 23.10
N ARG A 405 4.53 0.75 22.46
CA ARG A 405 4.61 0.45 21.04
C ARG A 405 4.72 -1.04 20.78
N TYR A 406 3.92 -1.52 19.83
CA TYR A 406 4.03 -2.89 19.29
C TYR A 406 4.00 -4.04 20.31
N ILE A 407 3.37 -3.85 21.49
CA ILE A 407 3.30 -4.85 22.57
C ILE A 407 2.78 -6.20 22.06
N HIS A 408 1.77 -6.17 21.18
CA HIS A 408 1.18 -7.36 20.55
C HIS A 408 2.15 -8.13 19.63
N LEU A 409 3.26 -7.49 19.18
CA LEU A 409 4.24 -8.08 18.28
C LEU A 409 5.51 -8.60 19.02
N VAL A 410 5.63 -8.35 20.32
CA VAL A 410 6.78 -8.81 21.13
C VAL A 410 6.95 -10.33 21.05
N SER A 411 5.87 -11.09 20.95
CA SER A 411 5.89 -12.54 20.77
C SER A 411 6.56 -12.96 19.46
N LYS A 412 6.45 -12.18 18.38
CA LYS A 412 7.11 -12.43 17.10
C LYS A 412 8.63 -12.26 17.21
N ILE A 413 9.09 -11.22 17.91
CA ILE A 413 10.52 -11.01 18.19
C ILE A 413 11.07 -12.12 19.08
N LYS A 414 10.29 -12.63 20.05
CA LYS A 414 10.70 -13.74 20.93
C LYS A 414 10.78 -15.09 20.21
N ARG A 415 9.98 -15.33 19.18
CA ARG A 415 9.95 -16.60 18.40
C ARG A 415 11.10 -16.79 17.42
N CYS A 416 11.84 -15.77 17.02
CA CYS A 416 13.05 -15.89 16.20
C CYS A 416 14.22 -16.67 16.87
N ARG A 417 13.93 -17.45 17.91
CA ARG A 417 14.90 -18.23 18.72
C ARG A 417 15.11 -19.68 18.21
N ARG A 418 14.44 -20.10 17.13
CA ARG A 418 14.49 -21.50 16.66
C ARG A 418 14.54 -21.58 15.13
N ARG A 419 15.64 -21.10 14.56
CA ARG A 419 16.09 -21.60 13.24
C ARG A 419 17.60 -21.41 13.14
#